data_b1fc4d071a8601ae0745a9be671150a3
#
_entry.id   b1fc4d071a8601ae0745a9be671150a3
#
_cell.length_a   1.000
_cell.length_b   1.000
_cell.length_c   1.000
_cell.angle_alpha   90.00
_cell.angle_beta   90.00
_cell.angle_gamma   90.00
#
_symmetry.space_group_name_H-M   'P 1'
#
loop_
_entity.id
_entity.type
_entity.pdbx_description
1 polymer ?
#
loop_
_entity_poly.entity_id
_entity_poly.type
_entity_poly.pdbx_seq_one_letter_code
_entity_poly.pdbx_strand_id
1 'polypeptide(L)'
;MTDLIPRRHLFGNPVRAGYQISPDGRRLAWLAPVDGVLNVWVGPLDDPDSGAPVTQDRQRGISLFVWTYDGRHLVYVQDAGGDENNHVYAVDVDAGTTRDLTPIDGVAAHVVDVSRVVRDKILVALNDRDPHYHDLHTIEIATGERLLVRRNPDFAGFVTDERYRVLLAGRNHPDGSSEYLAPDGEEWRPWTRFPAEDARVSGAGHADAEGRVVFCRDSRGRDTAALTRVDLASGESSVIAADDGADIGETILDARTHEPLAYCVDRERRTWHALDAGIAKDIAFLDSQKIGDWTITSRTEDDRLWIVSADGDVSPATTYVYDRAAGTLRSLGSARPALEGAPLAPMRALTITARDGMGLVSYLTRPLGADAPGPL
;
A
#
# COMPACT_ATOMS: atom_id res chain seq x y z
N MET A 1 17.38 -22.40 -30.27
CA MET A 1 16.27 -22.52 -29.28
C MET A 1 16.69 -21.66 -28.11
N THR A 2 15.86 -20.69 -27.73
CA THR A 2 16.11 -19.91 -26.51
C THR A 2 15.87 -20.82 -25.31
N ASP A 3 16.83 -20.92 -24.39
CA ASP A 3 16.65 -21.73 -23.19
C ASP A 3 15.45 -21.21 -22.37
N LEU A 4 14.61 -22.11 -21.91
CA LEU A 4 13.45 -21.76 -21.09
C LEU A 4 13.92 -21.22 -19.73
N ILE A 5 13.30 -20.13 -19.28
CA ILE A 5 13.56 -19.58 -17.96
C ILE A 5 13.09 -20.59 -16.90
N PRO A 6 13.95 -21.03 -15.99
CA PRO A 6 13.56 -21.96 -14.94
C PRO A 6 12.43 -21.39 -14.06
N ARG A 7 11.40 -22.20 -13.80
CA ARG A 7 10.23 -21.78 -12.98
C ARG A 7 10.61 -21.19 -11.61
N ARG A 8 11.67 -21.71 -10.99
CA ARG A 8 12.15 -21.17 -9.70
C ARG A 8 12.61 -19.72 -9.78
N HIS A 9 13.05 -19.22 -10.95
CA HIS A 9 13.42 -17.82 -11.14
C HIS A 9 12.21 -16.90 -11.23
N LEU A 10 11.08 -17.44 -11.73
CA LEU A 10 9.83 -16.69 -11.88
C LEU A 10 8.97 -16.71 -10.59
N PHE A 11 8.88 -17.89 -9.94
CA PHE A 11 7.92 -18.16 -8.87
C PHE A 11 8.55 -18.43 -7.50
N GLY A 12 9.87 -18.50 -7.41
CA GLY A 12 10.57 -18.63 -6.13
C GLY A 12 10.47 -17.34 -5.30
N ASN A 13 10.82 -17.42 -4.01
CA ASN A 13 10.90 -16.23 -3.18
C ASN A 13 11.87 -15.20 -3.77
N PRO A 14 11.59 -13.89 -3.61
CA PRO A 14 12.55 -12.86 -3.96
C PRO A 14 13.81 -12.98 -3.10
N VAL A 15 14.95 -12.51 -3.61
CA VAL A 15 16.17 -12.43 -2.79
C VAL A 15 16.06 -11.34 -1.73
N ARG A 16 15.44 -10.21 -2.09
CA ARG A 16 15.04 -9.12 -1.20
C ARG A 16 13.83 -8.40 -1.82
N ALA A 17 12.84 -8.05 -0.99
CA ALA A 17 11.65 -7.34 -1.43
C ALA A 17 11.03 -6.52 -0.31
N GLY A 18 10.04 -5.68 -0.64
CA GLY A 18 9.25 -4.96 0.36
C GLY A 18 10.09 -4.02 1.22
N TYR A 19 11.08 -3.37 0.65
CA TYR A 19 11.93 -2.44 1.39
C TYR A 19 11.12 -1.30 2.00
N GLN A 20 11.42 -0.99 3.25
CA GLN A 20 10.92 0.19 3.96
C GLN A 20 12.07 0.90 4.66
N ILE A 21 12.02 2.22 4.69
CA ILE A 21 12.98 3.04 5.42
C ILE A 21 12.42 3.41 6.80
N SER A 22 13.28 3.39 7.82
CA SER A 22 12.90 3.86 9.16
C SER A 22 12.51 5.35 9.13
N PRO A 23 11.61 5.82 10.01
CA PRO A 23 11.19 7.22 10.03
C PRO A 23 12.34 8.23 10.12
N ASP A 24 13.44 7.88 10.81
CA ASP A 24 14.64 8.70 10.97
C ASP A 24 15.64 8.60 9.80
N GLY A 25 15.37 7.72 8.81
CA GLY A 25 16.20 7.52 7.62
C GLY A 25 17.51 6.79 7.83
N ARG A 26 17.72 6.16 8.99
CA ARG A 26 19.01 5.51 9.31
C ARG A 26 19.07 4.04 8.92
N ARG A 27 17.92 3.38 8.86
CA ARG A 27 17.81 1.93 8.66
C ARG A 27 16.88 1.61 7.51
N LEU A 28 17.16 0.48 6.89
CA LEU A 28 16.24 -0.20 5.98
C LEU A 28 15.72 -1.47 6.64
N ALA A 29 14.47 -1.80 6.39
CA ALA A 29 13.92 -3.12 6.61
C ALA A 29 13.44 -3.70 5.29
N TRP A 30 13.56 -5.03 5.12
CA TRP A 30 13.13 -5.74 3.91
C TRP A 30 12.79 -7.19 4.22
N LEU A 31 12.09 -7.83 3.32
CA LEU A 31 11.84 -9.27 3.34
C LEU A 31 12.96 -10.00 2.58
N ALA A 32 13.55 -11.01 3.21
CA ALA A 32 14.49 -11.91 2.58
C ALA A 32 14.42 -13.32 3.21
N PRO A 33 14.79 -14.38 2.47
CA PRO A 33 14.72 -15.74 3.00
C PRO A 33 15.76 -16.01 4.10
N VAL A 34 15.32 -16.73 5.16
CA VAL A 34 16.16 -17.46 6.09
C VAL A 34 15.77 -18.93 5.93
N ASP A 35 16.68 -19.78 5.51
CA ASP A 35 16.42 -21.20 5.21
C ASP A 35 15.23 -21.42 4.25
N GLY A 36 15.06 -20.51 3.29
CA GLY A 36 13.98 -20.57 2.29
C GLY A 36 12.65 -19.95 2.72
N VAL A 37 12.51 -19.46 3.95
CA VAL A 37 11.31 -18.83 4.50
C VAL A 37 11.52 -17.31 4.63
N LEU A 38 10.58 -16.51 4.14
CA LEU A 38 10.68 -15.04 4.19
C LEU A 38 10.62 -14.53 5.63
N ASN A 39 11.60 -13.72 5.98
CA ASN A 39 11.72 -13.07 7.28
C ASN A 39 12.01 -11.58 7.09
N VAL A 40 11.75 -10.78 8.11
CA VAL A 40 12.11 -9.36 8.13
C VAL A 40 13.58 -9.23 8.49
N TRP A 41 14.32 -8.50 7.68
CA TRP A 41 15.71 -8.12 7.88
C TRP A 41 15.80 -6.63 8.14
N VAL A 42 16.79 -6.22 8.93
CA VAL A 42 17.09 -4.81 9.18
C VAL A 42 18.59 -4.58 9.04
N GLY A 43 18.96 -3.47 8.41
CA GLY A 43 20.34 -3.05 8.26
C GLY A 43 20.47 -1.53 8.12
N PRO A 44 21.71 -1.00 8.20
CA PRO A 44 21.96 0.42 7.95
C PRO A 44 21.56 0.83 6.52
N LEU A 45 21.07 2.06 6.36
CA LEU A 45 20.72 2.59 5.03
C LEU A 45 21.93 2.58 4.07
N ASP A 46 23.11 2.92 4.59
CA ASP A 46 24.32 3.06 3.77
C ASP A 46 24.99 1.70 3.45
N ASP A 47 24.74 0.68 4.27
CA ASP A 47 25.29 -0.67 4.10
C ASP A 47 24.22 -1.75 4.40
N PRO A 48 23.20 -1.92 3.54
CA PRO A 48 22.17 -2.93 3.75
C PRO A 48 22.70 -4.36 3.78
N ASP A 49 23.86 -4.62 3.19
CA ASP A 49 24.46 -5.97 3.14
C ASP A 49 24.98 -6.43 4.49
N SER A 50 25.27 -5.53 5.42
CA SER A 50 25.59 -5.85 6.81
C SER A 50 24.35 -6.17 7.68
N GLY A 51 23.14 -6.09 7.13
CA GLY A 51 21.90 -6.34 7.84
C GLY A 51 21.70 -7.78 8.28
N ALA A 52 20.83 -7.97 9.25
CA ALA A 52 20.51 -9.26 9.84
C ALA A 52 19.00 -9.48 9.96
N PRO A 53 18.52 -10.76 10.00
CA PRO A 53 17.12 -11.05 10.25
C PRO A 53 16.74 -10.67 11.69
N VAL A 54 15.62 -9.98 11.83
CA VAL A 54 15.05 -9.60 13.14
C VAL A 54 13.83 -10.45 13.51
N THR A 55 13.42 -11.34 12.61
CA THR A 55 12.39 -12.35 12.85
C THR A 55 12.91 -13.72 12.51
N GLN A 56 12.24 -14.79 12.98
CA GLN A 56 12.70 -16.17 12.85
C GLN A 56 11.55 -17.12 12.48
N ASP A 57 10.69 -16.73 11.54
CA ASP A 57 9.67 -17.66 11.05
C ASP A 57 10.31 -18.79 10.24
N ARG A 58 9.77 -20.00 10.41
CA ARG A 58 10.28 -21.21 9.77
C ARG A 58 9.24 -21.98 8.96
N GLN A 59 8.05 -21.40 8.80
CA GLN A 59 6.93 -22.12 8.17
C GLN A 59 6.38 -21.40 6.96
N ARG A 60 5.63 -20.32 7.16
CA ARG A 60 4.86 -19.61 6.12
C ARG A 60 5.60 -18.42 5.51
N GLY A 61 6.46 -17.80 6.30
CA GLY A 61 7.10 -16.54 5.96
C GLY A 61 6.25 -15.33 6.29
N ILE A 62 6.91 -14.24 6.56
CA ILE A 62 6.28 -12.93 6.79
C ILE A 62 6.06 -12.27 5.44
N SER A 63 4.86 -11.74 5.22
CA SER A 63 4.48 -11.08 3.96
C SER A 63 4.32 -9.57 4.09
N LEU A 64 4.02 -9.08 5.30
CA LEU A 64 3.74 -7.67 5.57
C LEU A 64 4.38 -7.24 6.90
N PHE A 65 5.04 -6.10 6.88
CA PHE A 65 5.55 -5.42 8.06
C PHE A 65 5.51 -3.92 7.84
N VAL A 66 5.59 -3.13 8.92
CA VAL A 66 5.67 -1.68 8.87
C VAL A 66 6.52 -1.14 10.02
N TRP A 67 7.32 -0.09 9.76
CA TRP A 67 7.97 0.67 10.82
C TRP A 67 6.94 1.45 11.65
N THR A 68 7.10 1.43 12.98
CA THR A 68 6.39 2.35 13.85
C THR A 68 7.16 3.66 13.98
N TYR A 69 6.45 4.73 14.36
CA TYR A 69 7.09 6.05 14.52
C TYR A 69 7.77 6.26 15.88
N ASP A 70 7.83 5.26 16.74
CA ASP A 70 8.62 5.32 17.97
C ASP A 70 10.14 5.20 17.70
N GLY A 71 10.52 4.89 16.45
CA GLY A 71 11.90 4.79 15.99
C GLY A 71 12.62 3.50 16.39
N ARG A 72 11.91 2.56 17.00
CA ARG A 72 12.49 1.35 17.59
C ARG A 72 11.83 0.05 17.15
N HIS A 73 10.53 0.08 16.86
CA HIS A 73 9.80 -1.14 16.56
C HIS A 73 9.39 -1.26 15.10
N LEU A 74 9.34 -2.52 14.65
CA LEU A 74 8.60 -2.96 13.47
C LEU A 74 7.40 -3.76 13.95
N VAL A 75 6.26 -3.61 13.28
CA VAL A 75 5.12 -4.50 13.47
C VAL A 75 4.89 -5.32 12.24
N TYR A 76 4.49 -6.59 12.41
CA TYR A 76 4.16 -7.51 11.32
C TYR A 76 2.97 -8.38 11.70
N VAL A 77 2.37 -9.03 10.71
CA VAL A 77 1.28 -9.97 10.91
C VAL A 77 1.71 -11.37 10.52
N GLN A 78 1.25 -12.37 11.27
CA GLN A 78 1.54 -13.77 11.05
C GLN A 78 0.40 -14.64 11.55
N ASP A 79 0.04 -15.67 10.76
CA ASP A 79 -0.90 -16.71 11.15
C ASP A 79 -0.18 -17.97 11.64
N ALA A 80 -0.89 -18.86 12.31
CA ALA A 80 -0.37 -20.13 12.79
C ALA A 80 -0.72 -21.26 11.79
N GLY A 81 0.27 -21.66 10.96
CA GLY A 81 0.12 -22.83 10.08
C GLY A 81 -0.90 -22.67 8.95
N GLY A 82 -1.34 -21.47 8.62
CA GLY A 82 -2.30 -21.19 7.54
C GLY A 82 -3.76 -21.21 7.98
N ASP A 83 -4.02 -20.96 9.26
CA ASP A 83 -5.38 -20.86 9.82
C ASP A 83 -6.04 -19.51 9.55
N GLU A 84 -5.30 -18.55 8.93
CA GLU A 84 -5.74 -17.20 8.60
C GLU A 84 -6.12 -16.34 9.82
N ASN A 85 -5.91 -16.84 11.05
CA ASN A 85 -6.03 -16.07 12.28
C ASN A 85 -4.71 -15.33 12.53
N ASN A 86 -4.54 -14.22 11.82
CA ASN A 86 -3.31 -13.45 11.96
C ASN A 86 -3.22 -12.77 13.32
N HIS A 87 -2.09 -12.93 14.00
CA HIS A 87 -1.72 -12.11 15.14
C HIS A 87 -0.84 -10.94 14.69
N VAL A 88 -0.86 -9.87 15.45
CA VAL A 88 0.03 -8.71 15.29
C VAL A 88 1.21 -8.85 16.24
N TYR A 89 2.40 -8.81 15.70
CA TYR A 89 3.65 -8.89 16.47
C TYR A 89 4.42 -7.57 16.39
N ALA A 90 5.08 -7.19 17.45
CA ALA A 90 6.08 -6.12 17.47
C ALA A 90 7.48 -6.68 17.68
N VAL A 91 8.44 -6.21 16.88
CA VAL A 91 9.87 -6.50 17.02
C VAL A 91 10.59 -5.24 17.49
N ASP A 92 11.25 -5.31 18.62
CA ASP A 92 12.24 -4.32 19.05
C ASP A 92 13.55 -4.59 18.29
N VAL A 93 13.89 -3.74 17.33
CA VAL A 93 15.05 -3.97 16.45
C VAL A 93 16.39 -3.78 17.16
N ASP A 94 16.43 -3.07 18.29
CA ASP A 94 17.64 -2.86 19.07
C ASP A 94 17.86 -3.98 20.07
N ALA A 95 16.80 -4.46 20.73
CA ALA A 95 16.86 -5.55 21.69
C ALA A 95 16.80 -6.94 21.03
N GLY A 96 16.35 -7.05 19.77
CA GLY A 96 16.13 -8.32 19.09
C GLY A 96 15.03 -9.17 19.72
N THR A 97 14.05 -8.53 20.37
CA THR A 97 12.95 -9.23 21.05
C THR A 97 11.63 -9.04 20.30
N THR A 98 10.83 -10.10 20.25
CA THR A 98 9.50 -10.08 19.62
C THR A 98 8.42 -10.25 20.69
N ARG A 99 7.34 -9.49 20.55
CA ARG A 99 6.14 -9.59 21.39
C ARG A 99 4.92 -9.84 20.50
N ASP A 100 4.10 -10.81 20.87
CA ASP A 100 2.74 -10.93 20.36
C ASP A 100 1.85 -9.87 21.04
N LEU A 101 1.28 -8.96 20.23
CA LEU A 101 0.40 -7.88 20.70
C LEU A 101 -1.06 -8.31 20.77
N THR A 102 -1.42 -9.43 20.15
CA THR A 102 -2.79 -9.95 20.09
C THR A 102 -2.85 -11.45 20.44
N PRO A 103 -2.33 -11.86 21.63
CA PRO A 103 -2.19 -13.26 22.01
C PRO A 103 -3.55 -13.88 22.40
N ILE A 104 -4.48 -13.99 21.44
CA ILE A 104 -5.83 -14.50 21.66
C ILE A 104 -6.11 -15.59 20.62
N ASP A 105 -6.23 -16.82 21.08
CA ASP A 105 -6.45 -17.98 20.22
C ASP A 105 -7.73 -17.84 19.39
N GLY A 106 -7.64 -18.15 18.10
CA GLY A 106 -8.77 -18.16 17.17
C GLY A 106 -9.29 -16.75 16.79
N VAL A 107 -8.52 -15.70 17.09
CA VAL A 107 -8.86 -14.32 16.76
C VAL A 107 -7.97 -13.85 15.60
N ALA A 108 -8.61 -13.28 14.58
CA ALA A 108 -7.90 -12.60 13.51
C ALA A 108 -7.71 -11.11 13.84
N ALA A 109 -6.49 -10.64 13.65
CA ALA A 109 -6.12 -9.25 13.85
C ALA A 109 -5.38 -8.69 12.63
N HIS A 110 -5.53 -7.39 12.37
CA HIS A 110 -4.72 -6.69 11.37
C HIS A 110 -4.38 -5.28 11.82
N VAL A 111 -3.22 -4.79 11.41
CA VAL A 111 -2.81 -3.42 11.63
C VAL A 111 -3.63 -2.51 10.71
N VAL A 112 -4.35 -1.57 11.30
CA VAL A 112 -5.13 -0.57 10.55
C VAL A 112 -4.25 0.62 10.23
N ASP A 113 -3.49 1.10 11.23
CA ASP A 113 -2.64 2.27 11.04
C ASP A 113 -1.51 2.36 12.08
N VAL A 114 -0.44 3.07 11.70
CA VAL A 114 0.66 3.50 12.57
C VAL A 114 0.79 5.03 12.45
N SER A 115 0.77 5.73 13.57
CA SER A 115 0.72 7.18 13.59
C SER A 115 2.03 7.80 14.03
N ARG A 116 2.43 8.89 13.38
CA ARG A 116 3.54 9.74 13.83
C ARG A 116 3.15 10.71 14.94
N VAL A 117 1.85 10.86 15.23
CA VAL A 117 1.31 11.67 16.33
C VAL A 117 1.14 10.82 17.59
N VAL A 118 0.65 9.57 17.44
CA VAL A 118 0.47 8.60 18.55
C VAL A 118 1.53 7.52 18.38
N ARG A 119 2.77 7.84 18.76
CA ARG A 119 3.96 7.04 18.43
C ARG A 119 4.12 5.76 19.23
N ASP A 120 3.59 5.74 20.44
CA ASP A 120 3.68 4.64 21.40
C ASP A 120 2.63 3.55 21.19
N LYS A 121 1.67 3.79 20.28
CA LYS A 121 0.55 2.90 20.00
C LYS A 121 0.36 2.66 18.51
N ILE A 122 -0.30 1.54 18.21
CA ILE A 122 -0.80 1.23 16.88
C ILE A 122 -2.31 1.07 16.92
N LEU A 123 -2.98 1.29 15.79
CA LEU A 123 -4.40 0.98 15.62
C LEU A 123 -4.52 -0.41 15.00
N VAL A 124 -5.28 -1.28 15.66
CA VAL A 124 -5.48 -2.67 15.28
C VAL A 124 -6.97 -2.98 15.24
N ALA A 125 -7.39 -3.76 14.27
CA ALA A 125 -8.73 -4.30 14.21
C ALA A 125 -8.70 -5.79 14.59
N LEU A 126 -9.61 -6.21 15.50
CA LEU A 126 -9.69 -7.57 16.07
C LEU A 126 -11.12 -8.07 16.03
N ASN A 127 -11.32 -9.35 15.72
CA ASN A 127 -12.62 -10.00 15.72
C ASN A 127 -12.90 -10.83 17.00
N ASP A 128 -12.32 -10.43 18.13
CA ASP A 128 -12.39 -11.16 19.41
C ASP A 128 -13.79 -11.20 20.05
N ARG A 129 -14.65 -10.23 19.74
CA ARG A 129 -16.03 -10.18 20.23
C ARG A 129 -17.01 -10.91 19.28
N ASP A 130 -16.80 -10.75 17.98
CA ASP A 130 -17.67 -11.30 16.93
C ASP A 130 -16.79 -11.78 15.77
N PRO A 131 -16.82 -13.05 15.38
CA PRO A 131 -15.93 -13.60 14.36
C PRO A 131 -16.09 -12.96 12.97
N HIS A 132 -17.21 -12.25 12.71
CA HIS A 132 -17.47 -11.62 11.42
C HIS A 132 -17.02 -10.16 11.37
N TYR A 133 -16.85 -9.49 12.52
CA TYR A 133 -16.63 -8.05 12.60
C TYR A 133 -15.46 -7.70 13.51
N HIS A 134 -14.55 -6.88 13.00
CA HIS A 134 -13.36 -6.48 13.73
C HIS A 134 -13.59 -5.16 14.47
N ASP A 135 -13.51 -5.19 15.78
CA ASP A 135 -13.54 -4.00 16.63
C ASP A 135 -12.20 -3.26 16.57
N LEU A 136 -12.21 -1.93 16.61
CA LEU A 136 -11.00 -1.13 16.62
C LEU A 136 -10.43 -0.99 18.03
N HIS A 137 -9.14 -1.22 18.15
CA HIS A 137 -8.38 -1.07 19.39
C HIS A 137 -7.09 -0.29 19.16
N THR A 138 -6.66 0.50 20.12
CA THR A 138 -5.26 0.90 20.21
C THR A 138 -4.52 -0.11 21.07
N ILE A 139 -3.28 -0.42 20.66
CA ILE A 139 -2.40 -1.31 21.43
C ILE A 139 -1.08 -0.56 21.67
N GLU A 140 -0.68 -0.45 22.93
CA GLU A 140 0.62 0.08 23.29
C GLU A 140 1.72 -0.88 22.88
N ILE A 141 2.68 -0.42 22.07
CA ILE A 141 3.68 -1.27 21.43
C ILE A 141 4.59 -1.95 22.49
N ALA A 142 5.00 -1.18 23.50
CA ALA A 142 5.94 -1.64 24.50
C ALA A 142 5.35 -2.66 25.50
N THR A 143 4.07 -2.51 25.86
CA THR A 143 3.42 -3.31 26.90
C THR A 143 2.45 -4.36 26.36
N GLY A 144 1.82 -4.10 25.20
CA GLY A 144 0.69 -4.85 24.66
C GLY A 144 -0.64 -4.47 25.30
N GLU A 145 -0.69 -3.38 26.12
CA GLU A 145 -1.95 -2.91 26.69
C GLU A 145 -2.91 -2.49 25.56
N ARG A 146 -4.11 -3.06 25.61
CA ARG A 146 -5.14 -2.89 24.58
C ARG A 146 -6.31 -2.07 25.12
N LEU A 147 -6.71 -1.04 24.37
CA LEU A 147 -7.87 -0.20 24.67
C LEU A 147 -8.84 -0.19 23.49
N LEU A 148 -10.12 -0.45 23.75
CA LEU A 148 -11.18 -0.36 22.75
C LEU A 148 -11.35 1.09 22.29
N VAL A 149 -11.26 1.33 20.97
CA VAL A 149 -11.57 2.60 20.33
C VAL A 149 -13.04 2.63 19.88
N ARG A 150 -13.45 1.59 19.14
CA ARG A 150 -14.81 1.52 18.62
C ARG A 150 -15.24 0.07 18.38
N ARG A 151 -16.46 -0.27 18.80
CA ARG A 151 -17.12 -1.52 18.42
C ARG A 151 -17.58 -1.46 16.97
N ASN A 152 -17.45 -2.59 16.28
CA ASN A 152 -17.93 -2.76 14.92
C ASN A 152 -19.23 -3.59 14.93
N PRO A 153 -20.41 -2.99 14.74
CA PRO A 153 -21.66 -3.75 14.69
C PRO A 153 -21.79 -4.57 13.40
N ASP A 154 -21.43 -4.00 12.23
CA ASP A 154 -21.64 -4.62 10.91
C ASP A 154 -20.91 -3.87 9.77
N PHE A 155 -19.89 -3.10 10.07
CA PHE A 155 -19.17 -2.31 9.09
C PHE A 155 -18.07 -3.12 8.40
N ALA A 156 -17.82 -2.81 7.12
CA ALA A 156 -16.72 -3.36 6.34
C ALA A 156 -15.36 -2.74 6.75
N GLY A 157 -15.36 -1.51 7.30
CA GLY A 157 -14.15 -0.83 7.75
C GLY A 157 -14.42 0.58 8.23
N PHE A 158 -13.35 1.26 8.62
CA PHE A 158 -13.40 2.60 9.18
C PHE A 158 -12.39 3.53 8.48
N VAL A 159 -12.70 4.81 8.41
CA VAL A 159 -11.77 5.90 8.09
C VAL A 159 -11.42 6.57 9.40
N THR A 160 -10.14 6.69 9.69
CA THR A 160 -9.61 7.30 10.92
C THR A 160 -8.66 8.45 10.60
N ASP A 161 -8.43 9.33 11.57
CA ASP A 161 -7.39 10.35 11.51
C ASP A 161 -6.09 9.88 12.19
N GLU A 162 -5.04 10.71 12.13
CA GLU A 162 -3.73 10.43 12.76
C GLU A 162 -3.79 10.25 14.29
N ARG A 163 -4.91 10.58 14.95
CA ARG A 163 -5.13 10.37 16.39
C ARG A 163 -5.99 9.15 16.68
N TYR A 164 -6.23 8.33 15.66
CA TYR A 164 -7.08 7.15 15.72
C TYR A 164 -8.56 7.43 16.06
N ARG A 165 -9.02 8.68 15.83
CA ARG A 165 -10.44 8.99 15.95
C ARG A 165 -11.16 8.45 14.71
N VAL A 166 -12.27 7.77 14.93
CA VAL A 166 -13.12 7.28 13.85
C VAL A 166 -13.91 8.45 13.26
N LEU A 167 -13.72 8.68 11.97
CA LEU A 167 -14.38 9.73 11.20
C LEU A 167 -15.57 9.20 10.41
N LEU A 168 -15.41 8.04 9.80
CA LEU A 168 -16.46 7.36 9.03
C LEU A 168 -16.39 5.85 9.25
N ALA A 169 -17.54 5.19 9.06
CA ALA A 169 -17.65 3.74 8.93
C ALA A 169 -18.28 3.39 7.58
N GLY A 170 -17.71 2.43 6.88
CA GLY A 170 -18.21 1.94 5.59
C GLY A 170 -19.05 0.67 5.74
N ARG A 171 -20.18 0.59 5.07
CA ARG A 171 -21.08 -0.57 5.06
C ARG A 171 -21.39 -0.97 3.62
N ASN A 172 -21.33 -2.28 3.36
CA ASN A 172 -21.77 -2.84 2.07
C ASN A 172 -23.19 -3.37 2.20
N HIS A 173 -24.00 -3.11 1.19
CA HIS A 173 -25.40 -3.59 1.13
C HIS A 173 -25.57 -4.76 0.16
N PRO A 174 -26.57 -5.63 0.37
CA PRO A 174 -26.84 -6.76 -0.52
C PRO A 174 -27.18 -6.36 -1.96
N ASP A 175 -27.63 -5.13 -2.20
CA ASP A 175 -27.90 -4.58 -3.53
C ASP A 175 -26.62 -4.15 -4.29
N GLY A 176 -25.45 -4.35 -3.68
CA GLY A 176 -24.15 -3.98 -4.24
C GLY A 176 -23.74 -2.53 -3.99
N SER A 177 -24.59 -1.71 -3.36
CA SER A 177 -24.23 -0.34 -2.98
C SER A 177 -23.34 -0.33 -1.74
N SER A 178 -22.58 0.76 -1.55
CA SER A 178 -21.82 1.04 -0.33
C SER A 178 -22.32 2.33 0.32
N GLU A 179 -22.35 2.35 1.63
CA GLU A 179 -22.77 3.48 2.44
C GLU A 179 -21.67 3.85 3.44
N TYR A 180 -21.45 5.12 3.64
CA TYR A 180 -20.59 5.63 4.69
C TYR A 180 -21.42 6.42 5.70
N LEU A 181 -21.10 6.20 6.97
CA LEU A 181 -21.79 6.80 8.10
C LEU A 181 -20.77 7.54 8.98
N ALA A 182 -21.18 8.68 9.51
CA ALA A 182 -20.39 9.43 10.48
C ALA A 182 -20.86 9.13 11.90
N PRO A 183 -19.96 9.10 12.90
CA PRO A 183 -20.35 8.91 14.30
C PRO A 183 -21.22 10.08 14.81
N ASP A 184 -22.24 9.73 15.62
CA ASP A 184 -23.10 10.69 16.32
C ASP A 184 -23.28 10.17 17.76
N GLY A 185 -22.30 10.46 18.63
CA GLY A 185 -22.16 9.82 19.93
C GLY A 185 -21.94 8.31 19.80
N GLU A 186 -22.85 7.52 20.40
CA GLU A 186 -22.85 6.05 20.26
C GLU A 186 -23.56 5.58 18.96
N GLU A 187 -24.35 6.45 18.34
CA GLU A 187 -25.11 6.18 17.13
C GLU A 187 -24.32 6.55 15.87
N TRP A 188 -24.93 6.26 14.71
CA TRP A 188 -24.36 6.56 13.41
C TRP A 188 -25.38 7.30 12.55
N ARG A 189 -24.94 8.37 11.90
CA ARG A 189 -25.76 9.13 10.92
C ARG A 189 -25.25 8.89 9.51
N PRO A 190 -26.15 8.71 8.51
CA PRO A 190 -25.74 8.61 7.11
C PRO A 190 -24.90 9.82 6.69
N TRP A 191 -23.81 9.57 5.94
CA TRP A 191 -22.95 10.60 5.39
C TRP A 191 -23.03 10.63 3.87
N THR A 192 -22.76 9.51 3.19
CA THR A 192 -22.90 9.38 1.74
C THR A 192 -23.18 7.93 1.35
N ARG A 193 -23.78 7.74 0.18
CA ARG A 193 -24.00 6.43 -0.42
C ARG A 193 -23.54 6.44 -1.87
N PHE A 194 -22.87 5.37 -2.27
CA PHE A 194 -22.51 5.07 -3.64
C PHE A 194 -23.43 3.95 -4.13
N PRO A 195 -24.23 4.17 -5.20
CA PRO A 195 -25.08 3.13 -5.76
C PRO A 195 -24.26 1.99 -6.35
N ALA A 196 -24.89 0.85 -6.61
CA ALA A 196 -24.19 -0.39 -7.00
C ALA A 196 -23.29 -0.23 -8.23
N GLU A 197 -23.72 0.56 -9.20
CA GLU A 197 -22.96 0.87 -10.42
C GLU A 197 -21.67 1.64 -10.15
N ASP A 198 -21.63 2.45 -9.09
CA ASP A 198 -20.48 3.29 -8.72
C ASP A 198 -19.64 2.67 -7.59
N ALA A 199 -20.23 1.87 -6.71
CA ALA A 199 -19.61 1.42 -5.46
C ALA A 199 -18.33 0.59 -5.64
N ARG A 200 -18.13 0.01 -6.85
CA ARG A 200 -16.94 -0.79 -7.14
C ARG A 200 -15.65 0.04 -7.23
N VAL A 201 -15.76 1.28 -7.71
CA VAL A 201 -14.62 2.19 -7.93
C VAL A 201 -14.68 3.43 -7.06
N SER A 202 -15.82 3.64 -6.37
CA SER A 202 -16.06 4.79 -5.49
C SER A 202 -16.01 4.42 -4.01
N GLY A 203 -15.52 5.33 -3.19
CA GLY A 203 -15.48 5.14 -1.75
C GLY A 203 -14.70 6.25 -1.04
N ALA A 204 -14.88 6.33 0.28
CA ALA A 204 -14.07 7.17 1.13
C ALA A 204 -12.67 6.54 1.27
N GLY A 205 -11.65 7.34 1.02
CA GLY A 205 -10.25 6.94 1.14
C GLY A 205 -9.66 7.35 2.50
N HIS A 206 -8.74 8.30 2.49
CA HIS A 206 -8.05 8.80 3.68
C HIS A 206 -8.57 10.19 4.10
N ALA A 207 -8.27 10.58 5.34
CA ALA A 207 -8.56 11.91 5.84
C ALA A 207 -7.32 12.82 5.82
N ASP A 208 -7.57 14.15 5.88
CA ASP A 208 -6.50 15.08 6.23
C ASP A 208 -6.02 14.84 7.67
N ALA A 209 -4.84 15.35 8.02
CA ALA A 209 -4.23 15.13 9.33
C ALA A 209 -5.07 15.62 10.51
N GLU A 210 -5.96 16.60 10.29
CA GLU A 210 -6.85 17.14 11.31
C GLU A 210 -8.20 16.42 11.42
N GLY A 211 -8.50 15.54 10.45
CA GLY A 211 -9.76 14.80 10.42
C GLY A 211 -10.97 15.70 10.10
N ARG A 212 -10.79 16.72 9.26
CA ARG A 212 -11.85 17.64 8.82
C ARG A 212 -12.33 17.34 7.41
N VAL A 213 -11.46 16.75 6.61
CA VAL A 213 -11.70 16.48 5.21
C VAL A 213 -11.43 14.99 4.95
N VAL A 214 -12.25 14.39 4.08
CA VAL A 214 -12.00 13.05 3.53
C VAL A 214 -11.82 13.17 2.03
N PHE A 215 -10.79 12.48 1.53
CA PHE A 215 -10.53 12.34 0.11
C PHE A 215 -11.19 11.05 -0.38
N CYS A 216 -12.03 11.17 -1.41
CA CYS A 216 -12.81 10.06 -1.94
C CYS A 216 -12.47 9.84 -3.41
N ARG A 217 -12.66 8.60 -3.87
CA ARG A 217 -12.91 8.34 -5.29
C ARG A 217 -14.40 8.36 -5.52
N ASP A 218 -14.86 9.02 -6.59
CA ASP A 218 -16.28 9.20 -6.87
C ASP A 218 -16.56 9.21 -8.37
N SER A 219 -17.29 8.18 -8.85
CA SER A 219 -17.70 8.03 -10.24
C SER A 219 -19.14 8.46 -10.50
N ARG A 220 -19.88 8.90 -9.46
CA ARG A 220 -21.30 9.31 -9.62
C ARG A 220 -21.45 10.41 -10.67
N GLY A 221 -22.28 10.12 -11.67
CA GLY A 221 -22.55 11.04 -12.79
C GLY A 221 -21.39 11.16 -13.79
N ARG A 222 -20.43 10.23 -13.81
CA ARG A 222 -19.31 10.17 -14.75
C ARG A 222 -18.93 8.74 -15.09
N ASP A 223 -18.14 8.55 -16.13
CA ASP A 223 -17.69 7.22 -16.59
C ASP A 223 -16.51 6.70 -15.76
N THR A 224 -15.66 7.61 -15.25
CA THR A 224 -14.47 7.30 -14.47
C THR A 224 -14.51 7.94 -13.09
N ALA A 225 -13.90 7.29 -12.09
CA ALA A 225 -13.83 7.82 -10.74
C ALA A 225 -12.83 8.98 -10.64
N ALA A 226 -13.33 10.13 -10.19
CA ALA A 226 -12.51 11.29 -9.86
C ALA A 226 -12.00 11.25 -8.44
N LEU A 227 -10.89 11.93 -8.16
CA LEU A 227 -10.45 12.28 -6.81
C LEU A 227 -11.23 13.50 -6.34
N THR A 228 -11.94 13.38 -5.22
CA THR A 228 -12.73 14.45 -4.63
C THR A 228 -12.29 14.75 -3.22
N ARG A 229 -12.48 15.99 -2.80
CA ARG A 229 -12.28 16.49 -1.45
C ARG A 229 -13.64 16.78 -0.84
N VAL A 230 -13.95 16.19 0.30
CA VAL A 230 -15.24 16.36 0.97
C VAL A 230 -15.04 16.86 2.39
N ASP A 231 -15.61 17.99 2.73
CA ASP A 231 -15.63 18.52 4.09
C ASP A 231 -16.61 17.71 4.95
N LEU A 232 -16.14 17.18 6.07
CA LEU A 232 -16.94 16.27 6.91
C LEU A 232 -18.07 16.99 7.65
N ALA A 233 -17.93 18.27 7.95
CA ALA A 233 -18.94 19.01 8.71
C ALA A 233 -20.08 19.52 7.82
N SER A 234 -19.75 20.07 6.65
CA SER A 234 -20.73 20.64 5.72
C SER A 234 -21.24 19.64 4.69
N GLY A 235 -20.45 18.58 4.38
CA GLY A 235 -20.69 17.67 3.27
C GLY A 235 -20.37 18.29 1.90
N GLU A 236 -19.78 19.51 1.86
CA GLU A 236 -19.39 20.16 0.61
C GLU A 236 -18.29 19.34 -0.08
N SER A 237 -18.52 19.02 -1.36
CA SER A 237 -17.61 18.23 -2.18
C SER A 237 -17.09 19.03 -3.35
N SER A 238 -15.79 18.88 -3.63
CA SER A 238 -15.14 19.44 -4.81
C SER A 238 -14.24 18.41 -5.50
N VAL A 239 -14.21 18.45 -6.83
CA VAL A 239 -13.31 17.60 -7.63
C VAL A 239 -11.90 18.19 -7.60
N ILE A 240 -10.91 17.38 -7.21
CA ILE A 240 -9.49 17.74 -7.23
C ILE A 240 -8.88 17.36 -8.59
N ALA A 241 -9.18 16.14 -9.04
CA ALA A 241 -8.66 15.59 -10.29
C ALA A 241 -9.65 14.61 -10.92
N ALA A 242 -9.65 14.56 -12.24
CA ALA A 242 -10.41 13.59 -13.02
C ALA A 242 -9.66 13.29 -14.33
N ASP A 243 -9.86 12.11 -14.87
CA ASP A 243 -9.39 11.70 -16.19
C ASP A 243 -10.54 11.06 -16.96
N ASP A 244 -10.68 11.38 -18.26
CA ASP A 244 -11.80 10.90 -19.07
C ASP A 244 -11.61 9.47 -19.57
N GLY A 245 -10.43 8.90 -19.38
CA GLY A 245 -10.08 7.59 -19.93
C GLY A 245 -9.78 6.49 -18.92
N ALA A 246 -9.62 6.86 -17.63
CA ALA A 246 -9.39 5.90 -16.56
C ALA A 246 -9.75 6.51 -15.19
N ASP A 247 -9.97 5.65 -14.21
CA ASP A 247 -10.14 6.06 -12.81
C ASP A 247 -8.85 6.70 -12.28
N ILE A 248 -9.00 7.65 -11.35
CA ILE A 248 -7.86 8.12 -10.57
C ILE A 248 -7.38 6.97 -9.68
N GLY A 249 -6.09 6.63 -9.81
CA GLY A 249 -5.44 5.55 -9.09
C GLY A 249 -4.87 5.98 -7.72
N GLU A 250 -3.59 5.65 -7.48
CA GLU A 250 -2.89 6.01 -6.25
C GLU A 250 -2.63 7.51 -6.15
N THR A 251 -2.44 8.00 -4.93
CA THR A 251 -2.09 9.40 -4.64
C THR A 251 -0.78 9.47 -3.86
N ILE A 252 0.04 10.48 -4.16
CA ILE A 252 1.15 10.88 -3.31
C ILE A 252 0.63 11.97 -2.38
N LEU A 253 0.69 11.71 -1.08
CA LEU A 253 0.19 12.62 -0.07
C LEU A 253 1.32 13.45 0.53
N ASP A 254 1.01 14.67 0.93
CA ASP A 254 1.88 15.41 1.85
C ASP A 254 2.05 14.63 3.15
N ALA A 255 3.29 14.50 3.60
CA ALA A 255 3.60 13.69 4.75
C ALA A 255 3.03 14.22 6.06
N ARG A 256 2.63 15.49 6.16
CA ARG A 256 2.17 16.14 7.38
C ARG A 256 0.69 16.49 7.35
N THR A 257 0.20 16.94 6.20
CA THR A 257 -1.19 17.39 6.07
C THR A 257 -2.08 16.31 5.50
N HIS A 258 -1.52 15.28 4.87
CA HIS A 258 -2.20 14.23 4.10
C HIS A 258 -2.98 14.76 2.89
N GLU A 259 -2.77 16.02 2.50
CA GLU A 259 -3.33 16.55 1.25
C GLU A 259 -2.68 15.86 0.05
N PRO A 260 -3.45 15.51 -1.00
CA PRO A 260 -2.91 14.95 -2.23
C PRO A 260 -1.99 15.94 -2.96
N LEU A 261 -0.74 15.57 -3.15
CA LEU A 261 0.26 16.32 -3.93
C LEU A 261 0.32 15.87 -5.39
N ALA A 262 -0.01 14.60 -5.64
CA ALA A 262 -0.06 14.01 -6.97
C ALA A 262 -1.03 12.84 -7.00
N TYR A 263 -1.44 12.45 -8.19
CA TYR A 263 -2.24 11.25 -8.44
C TYR A 263 -1.69 10.50 -9.65
N CYS A 264 -1.95 9.20 -9.74
CA CYS A 264 -1.65 8.44 -10.94
C CYS A 264 -2.90 8.07 -11.73
N VAL A 265 -2.69 7.83 -13.02
CA VAL A 265 -3.64 7.22 -13.95
C VAL A 265 -2.99 6.00 -14.54
N ASP A 266 -3.63 4.84 -14.41
CA ASP A 266 -3.18 3.58 -15.00
C ASP A 266 -4.01 3.31 -16.26
N ARG A 267 -3.50 3.74 -17.41
CA ARG A 267 -4.14 3.52 -18.71
C ARG A 267 -3.37 2.48 -19.53
N GLU A 268 -2.51 2.92 -20.44
CA GLU A 268 -1.58 2.02 -21.13
C GLU A 268 -0.34 1.74 -20.29
N ARG A 269 0.10 2.73 -19.54
CA ARG A 269 1.17 2.74 -18.55
C ARG A 269 0.77 3.66 -17.41
N ARG A 270 1.37 3.48 -16.26
CA ARG A 270 1.21 4.39 -15.12
C ARG A 270 1.76 5.76 -15.44
N THR A 271 0.97 6.78 -15.20
CA THR A 271 1.38 8.18 -15.39
C THR A 271 1.05 8.97 -14.13
N TRP A 272 2.04 9.65 -13.57
CA TRP A 272 1.86 10.52 -12.42
C TRP A 272 1.58 11.96 -12.85
N HIS A 273 0.61 12.60 -12.20
CA HIS A 273 0.18 13.97 -12.45
C HIS A 273 0.32 14.78 -11.17
N ALA A 274 1.11 15.86 -11.22
CA ALA A 274 1.33 16.74 -10.07
C ALA A 274 0.13 17.67 -9.83
N LEU A 275 -0.27 17.79 -8.58
CA LEU A 275 -1.21 18.80 -8.07
C LEU A 275 -0.46 19.98 -7.43
N ASP A 276 0.77 19.74 -6.98
CA ASP A 276 1.65 20.70 -6.34
C ASP A 276 2.95 20.88 -7.14
N ALA A 277 3.47 22.11 -7.20
CA ALA A 277 4.67 22.43 -7.97
C ALA A 277 5.96 21.80 -7.37
N GLY A 278 5.99 21.51 -6.06
CA GLY A 278 7.11 20.87 -5.40
C GLY A 278 7.29 19.43 -5.87
N ILE A 279 6.18 18.65 -5.86
CA ILE A 279 6.18 17.25 -6.26
C ILE A 279 6.45 17.07 -7.77
N ALA A 280 6.09 18.06 -8.60
CA ALA A 280 6.30 18.00 -10.04
C ALA A 280 7.76 17.78 -10.43
N LYS A 281 8.71 18.29 -9.63
CA LYS A 281 10.14 18.11 -9.85
C LYS A 281 10.58 16.68 -9.55
N ASP A 282 10.04 16.09 -8.49
CA ASP A 282 10.33 14.71 -8.11
C ASP A 282 9.80 13.73 -9.17
N ILE A 283 8.57 13.95 -9.65
CA ILE A 283 7.96 13.17 -10.72
C ILE A 283 8.82 13.26 -11.99
N ALA A 284 9.15 14.49 -12.45
CA ALA A 284 9.97 14.69 -13.64
C ALA A 284 11.36 14.05 -13.52
N PHE A 285 11.97 14.09 -12.32
CA PHE A 285 13.25 13.42 -12.06
C PHE A 285 13.11 11.90 -12.19
N LEU A 286 12.15 11.28 -11.50
CA LEU A 286 11.96 9.83 -11.51
C LEU A 286 11.60 9.32 -12.91
N ASP A 287 10.72 10.00 -13.65
CA ASP A 287 10.39 9.68 -15.04
C ASP A 287 11.61 9.75 -15.96
N SER A 288 12.50 10.72 -15.73
CA SER A 288 13.74 10.87 -16.51
C SER A 288 14.69 9.70 -16.35
N GLN A 289 14.61 8.96 -15.24
CA GLN A 289 15.46 7.80 -14.97
C GLN A 289 15.09 6.56 -15.80
N LYS A 290 13.90 6.53 -16.42
CA LYS A 290 13.40 5.44 -17.27
C LYS A 290 13.45 4.07 -16.59
N ILE A 291 13.08 4.05 -15.30
CA ILE A 291 13.12 2.84 -14.47
C ILE A 291 11.89 1.93 -14.62
N GLY A 292 10.91 2.30 -15.43
CA GLY A 292 9.63 1.62 -15.59
C GLY A 292 8.49 2.31 -14.85
N ASP A 293 7.42 1.58 -14.59
CA ASP A 293 6.28 2.07 -13.80
C ASP A 293 6.70 2.08 -12.32
N TRP A 294 6.73 3.25 -11.70
CA TRP A 294 7.24 3.42 -10.35
C TRP A 294 6.17 3.85 -9.34
N THR A 295 6.39 3.49 -8.07
CA THR A 295 5.59 3.93 -6.93
C THR A 295 6.46 4.17 -5.70
N ILE A 296 5.98 5.00 -4.77
CA ILE A 296 6.64 5.24 -3.48
C ILE A 296 6.06 4.24 -2.48
N THR A 297 6.91 3.37 -1.94
CA THR A 297 6.48 2.32 -0.99
C THR A 297 6.76 2.67 0.46
N SER A 298 7.70 3.58 0.71
CA SER A 298 8.04 4.06 2.06
C SER A 298 8.78 5.38 1.97
N ARG A 299 8.79 6.16 3.05
CA ARG A 299 9.51 7.42 3.14
C ARG A 299 9.89 7.77 4.56
N THR A 300 10.90 8.64 4.73
CA THR A 300 11.26 9.19 6.03
C THR A 300 10.21 10.17 6.54
N GLU A 301 10.18 10.40 7.85
CA GLU A 301 9.22 11.32 8.48
C GLU A 301 9.39 12.78 8.02
N ASP A 302 10.62 13.18 7.68
CA ASP A 302 10.94 14.49 7.11
C ASP A 302 10.66 14.58 5.60
N ASP A 303 10.19 13.48 5.01
CA ASP A 303 9.88 13.33 3.58
C ASP A 303 11.07 13.57 2.64
N ARG A 304 12.30 13.45 3.16
CA ARG A 304 13.52 13.64 2.37
C ARG A 304 13.89 12.42 1.54
N LEU A 305 13.84 11.23 2.15
CA LEU A 305 14.21 9.98 1.49
C LEU A 305 12.98 9.16 1.18
N TRP A 306 12.89 8.69 -0.05
CA TRP A 306 11.82 7.80 -0.50
C TRP A 306 12.38 6.45 -0.90
N ILE A 307 11.68 5.39 -0.56
CA ILE A 307 11.84 4.07 -1.18
C ILE A 307 10.92 4.03 -2.39
N VAL A 308 11.51 3.88 -3.55
CA VAL A 308 10.81 3.81 -4.84
C VAL A 308 10.94 2.39 -5.35
N SER A 309 9.82 1.73 -5.60
CA SER A 309 9.77 0.45 -6.32
C SER A 309 9.37 0.72 -7.76
N ALA A 310 10.05 0.09 -8.68
CA ALA A 310 9.75 0.20 -10.09
C ALA A 310 9.84 -1.15 -10.77
N ASP A 311 8.96 -1.41 -11.73
CA ASP A 311 8.96 -2.62 -12.52
C ASP A 311 8.64 -2.33 -14.00
N GLY A 312 8.77 -3.36 -14.83
CA GLY A 312 8.46 -3.30 -16.23
C GLY A 312 8.26 -4.70 -16.82
N ASP A 313 7.75 -4.72 -18.02
CA ASP A 313 7.45 -5.97 -18.75
C ASP A 313 8.69 -6.84 -19.03
N VAL A 314 9.87 -6.24 -19.16
CA VAL A 314 11.15 -6.92 -19.40
C VAL A 314 12.17 -6.73 -18.29
N SER A 315 11.76 -6.11 -17.17
CA SER A 315 12.60 -5.82 -16.02
C SER A 315 11.94 -6.32 -14.75
N PRO A 316 12.62 -7.14 -13.94
CA PRO A 316 12.08 -7.51 -12.64
C PRO A 316 12.00 -6.28 -11.73
N ALA A 317 11.05 -6.32 -10.77
CA ALA A 317 10.89 -5.25 -9.79
C ALA A 317 12.23 -4.91 -9.12
N THR A 318 12.60 -3.65 -9.18
CA THR A 318 13.84 -3.10 -8.62
C THR A 318 13.49 -2.00 -7.63
N THR A 319 14.19 -1.97 -6.51
CA THR A 319 13.97 -0.95 -5.47
C THR A 319 15.10 0.05 -5.44
N TYR A 320 14.75 1.30 -5.16
CA TYR A 320 15.68 2.43 -5.12
C TYR A 320 15.47 3.27 -3.85
N VAL A 321 16.53 3.94 -3.42
CA VAL A 321 16.45 5.08 -2.49
C VAL A 321 16.57 6.35 -3.30
N TYR A 322 15.59 7.21 -3.20
CA TYR A 322 15.59 8.55 -3.79
C TYR A 322 15.82 9.61 -2.70
N ASP A 323 16.91 10.35 -2.78
CA ASP A 323 17.16 11.54 -1.95
C ASP A 323 16.67 12.77 -2.71
N ARG A 324 15.52 13.30 -2.28
CA ARG A 324 14.85 14.45 -2.90
C ARG A 324 15.70 15.72 -2.85
N ALA A 325 16.42 15.92 -1.73
CA ALA A 325 17.25 17.11 -1.54
C ALA A 325 18.52 17.08 -2.42
N ALA A 326 19.12 15.89 -2.57
CA ALA A 326 20.29 15.70 -3.42
C ALA A 326 19.94 15.49 -4.91
N GLY A 327 18.70 15.13 -5.22
CA GLY A 327 18.28 14.74 -6.58
C GLY A 327 19.04 13.50 -7.06
N THR A 328 19.20 12.50 -6.21
CA THR A 328 19.94 11.27 -6.52
C THR A 328 19.10 10.03 -6.30
N LEU A 329 19.23 9.04 -7.20
CA LEU A 329 18.57 7.76 -7.14
C LEU A 329 19.61 6.65 -7.03
N ARG A 330 19.57 5.87 -5.95
CA ARG A 330 20.49 4.76 -5.69
C ARG A 330 19.73 3.44 -5.69
N SER A 331 20.14 2.48 -6.52
CA SER A 331 19.54 1.15 -6.54
C SER A 331 19.86 0.35 -5.27
N LEU A 332 18.88 -0.34 -4.73
CA LEU A 332 19.01 -1.37 -3.70
C LEU A 332 19.03 -2.79 -4.28
N GLY A 333 18.87 -2.92 -5.60
CA GLY A 333 18.88 -4.17 -6.34
C GLY A 333 17.48 -4.66 -6.75
N SER A 334 17.49 -5.69 -7.56
CA SER A 334 16.31 -6.37 -8.06
C SER A 334 15.80 -7.41 -7.07
N ALA A 335 14.49 -7.55 -6.97
CA ALA A 335 13.85 -8.62 -6.22
C ALA A 335 14.17 -10.02 -6.81
N ARG A 336 14.48 -10.09 -8.11
CA ARG A 336 14.76 -11.34 -8.85
C ARG A 336 15.97 -11.17 -9.78
N PRO A 337 17.21 -11.10 -9.25
CA PRO A 337 18.41 -10.88 -10.08
C PRO A 337 18.61 -11.94 -11.16
N ALA A 338 18.13 -13.16 -10.93
CA ALA A 338 18.20 -14.23 -11.92
C ALA A 338 17.39 -13.97 -13.21
N LEU A 339 16.53 -12.96 -13.21
CA LEU A 339 15.79 -12.50 -14.39
C LEU A 339 16.44 -11.30 -15.09
N GLU A 340 17.47 -10.70 -14.50
CA GLU A 340 18.21 -9.61 -15.15
C GLU A 340 18.88 -10.13 -16.42
N GLY A 341 18.59 -9.50 -17.58
CA GLY A 341 19.08 -9.93 -18.87
C GLY A 341 18.45 -11.23 -19.39
N ALA A 342 17.46 -11.81 -18.71
CA ALA A 342 16.70 -12.93 -19.22
C ALA A 342 15.93 -12.54 -20.51
N PRO A 343 15.67 -13.49 -21.43
CA PRO A 343 14.97 -13.22 -22.68
C PRO A 343 13.46 -13.04 -22.44
N LEU A 344 13.11 -11.96 -21.72
CA LEU A 344 11.72 -11.55 -21.50
C LEU A 344 11.20 -10.83 -22.74
N ALA A 345 9.96 -11.12 -23.12
CA ALA A 345 9.33 -10.52 -24.28
C ALA A 345 8.60 -9.23 -23.89
N PRO A 346 8.80 -8.12 -24.63
CA PRO A 346 8.13 -6.86 -24.32
C PRO A 346 6.63 -6.96 -24.55
N MET A 347 5.89 -6.26 -23.70
CA MET A 347 4.45 -6.11 -23.76
C MET A 347 4.09 -4.80 -24.45
N ARG A 348 3.20 -4.88 -25.44
CA ARG A 348 2.70 -3.71 -26.18
C ARG A 348 1.25 -3.45 -25.84
N ALA A 349 0.93 -2.22 -25.44
CA ALA A 349 -0.44 -1.77 -25.31
C ALA A 349 -1.09 -1.60 -26.69
N LEU A 350 -2.36 -1.97 -26.78
CA LEU A 350 -3.23 -1.87 -27.96
C LEU A 350 -4.59 -1.39 -27.50
N THR A 351 -5.25 -0.56 -28.29
CA THR A 351 -6.68 -0.30 -28.10
C THR A 351 -7.48 -1.14 -29.09
N ILE A 352 -8.32 -2.04 -28.61
CA ILE A 352 -9.21 -2.88 -29.39
C ILE A 352 -10.61 -2.29 -29.30
N THR A 353 -11.23 -1.97 -30.42
CA THR A 353 -12.61 -1.48 -30.44
C THR A 353 -13.58 -2.64 -30.25
N ALA A 354 -14.37 -2.60 -29.19
CA ALA A 354 -15.45 -3.55 -28.92
C ALA A 354 -16.64 -3.33 -29.88
N ARG A 355 -17.61 -4.27 -29.87
CA ARG A 355 -18.77 -4.23 -30.80
C ARG A 355 -19.67 -3.02 -30.59
N ASP A 356 -19.73 -2.48 -29.40
CA ASP A 356 -20.48 -1.27 -29.02
C ASP A 356 -19.69 0.04 -29.23
N GLY A 357 -18.47 -0.07 -29.75
CA GLY A 357 -17.59 1.08 -30.02
C GLY A 357 -16.66 1.43 -28.83
N MET A 358 -16.75 0.74 -27.68
CA MET A 358 -15.87 0.96 -26.55
C MET A 358 -14.42 0.61 -26.89
N GLY A 359 -13.48 1.47 -26.52
CA GLY A 359 -12.04 1.22 -26.63
C GLY A 359 -11.56 0.38 -25.45
N LEU A 360 -11.12 -0.85 -25.72
CA LEU A 360 -10.56 -1.75 -24.71
C LEU A 360 -9.03 -1.65 -24.73
N VAL A 361 -8.44 -1.14 -23.65
CA VAL A 361 -6.98 -1.20 -23.47
C VAL A 361 -6.60 -2.65 -23.24
N SER A 362 -5.75 -3.16 -24.12
CA SER A 362 -5.34 -4.56 -24.16
C SER A 362 -3.82 -4.63 -24.25
N TYR A 363 -3.24 -5.71 -23.75
CA TYR A 363 -1.80 -5.91 -23.77
C TYR A 363 -1.45 -7.17 -24.55
N LEU A 364 -0.49 -7.04 -25.46
CA LEU A 364 -0.01 -8.13 -26.29
C LEU A 364 1.47 -8.40 -26.01
N THR A 365 1.78 -9.60 -25.54
CA THR A 365 3.14 -10.11 -25.46
C THR A 365 3.30 -11.21 -26.52
N ARG A 366 4.27 -11.06 -27.41
CA ARG A 366 4.60 -12.05 -28.45
C ARG A 366 5.91 -12.75 -28.12
N PRO A 367 6.06 -14.04 -28.44
CA PRO A 367 7.33 -14.72 -28.30
C PRO A 367 8.44 -13.97 -29.04
N LEU A 368 9.66 -13.95 -28.48
CA LEU A 368 10.81 -13.35 -29.13
C LEU A 368 11.09 -14.03 -30.48
N GLY A 369 11.34 -13.21 -31.52
CA GLY A 369 11.55 -13.70 -32.88
C GLY A 369 10.27 -14.10 -33.65
N ALA A 370 9.08 -13.87 -33.11
CA ALA A 370 7.81 -14.12 -33.74
C ALA A 370 7.28 -12.89 -34.54
N ASP A 371 8.14 -12.29 -35.38
CA ASP A 371 7.78 -11.08 -36.16
C ASP A 371 6.94 -11.38 -37.38
N ALA A 372 6.90 -12.63 -37.85
CA ALA A 372 6.09 -13.07 -38.98
C ALA A 372 4.77 -13.69 -38.50
N PRO A 373 3.67 -13.54 -39.28
CA PRO A 373 2.43 -14.29 -39.06
C PRO A 373 2.71 -15.79 -39.11
N GLY A 374 2.32 -16.51 -38.06
CA GLY A 374 2.49 -17.95 -37.94
C GLY A 374 1.61 -18.53 -36.85
N PRO A 375 1.46 -19.85 -36.75
CA PRO A 375 0.80 -20.46 -35.59
C PRO A 375 1.59 -20.13 -34.34
N LEU A 376 0.87 -19.79 -33.28
CA LEU A 376 1.42 -19.56 -31.93
C LEU A 376 1.80 -20.87 -31.27
#